data_9156ebba7cc26afa3f2a67a98f61acb2
#
_entry.id   9156ebba7cc26afa3f2a67a98f61acb2
#
_cell.length_a   1.000
_cell.length_b   1.000
_cell.length_c   1.000
_cell.angle_alpha   90.00
_cell.angle_beta   90.00
_cell.angle_gamma   90.00
#
_symmetry.space_group_name_H-M   'P 1'
#
loop_
_entity.id
_entity.type
_entity.pdbx_description
1 polymer ?
#
loop_
_entity_poly.entity_id
_entity_poly.type
_entity_poly.pdbx_seq_one_letter_code
_entity_poly.pdbx_strand_id
1 'polypeptide(L)'
;MMLGMRMGGCNLLIANPRDIGGMLKELAKHKFHSFPAVNTLFNAMVNHADFSSVDWSSLKISVGGGMAVQSATAKQWLEKTGCPIVEGYGLSETSPSATCNPVDSTAYSGNIGLPMPGTELALLDDDGHEVPMGQPGEIAIRGPQVMAGYWQRPDETAKVMTANGFFRSGDI
;
A
#
# COMPACT_ATOMS: atom_id res chain seq x y z
N MET A 1 1.72 -6.64 8.75
CA MET A 1 2.03 -7.30 10.05
C MET A 1 1.13 -8.51 10.30
N MET A 2 -0.19 -8.37 10.39
CA MET A 2 -1.09 -9.50 10.74
C MET A 2 -1.05 -10.66 9.74
N LEU A 3 -0.93 -10.39 8.43
CA LEU A 3 -0.79 -11.44 7.42
C LEU A 3 0.46 -12.31 7.68
N GLY A 4 1.61 -11.67 7.95
CA GLY A 4 2.83 -12.39 8.27
C GLY A 4 2.69 -13.28 9.52
N MET A 5 2.01 -12.77 10.57
CA MET A 5 1.72 -13.57 11.77
C MET A 5 0.81 -14.76 11.46
N ARG A 6 -0.24 -14.57 10.66
CA ARG A 6 -1.15 -15.66 10.25
C ARG A 6 -0.42 -16.75 9.47
N MET A 7 0.60 -16.40 8.72
CA MET A 7 1.42 -17.34 7.94
C MET A 7 2.59 -17.93 8.76
N GLY A 8 2.69 -17.64 10.06
CA GLY A 8 3.78 -18.11 10.91
C GLY A 8 5.10 -17.37 10.67
N GLY A 9 5.05 -16.21 10.02
CA GLY A 9 6.22 -15.38 9.74
C GLY A 9 6.65 -14.56 10.95
N CYS A 10 7.96 -14.28 11.03
CA CYS A 10 8.53 -13.34 11.99
C CYS A 10 8.39 -11.90 11.47
N ASN A 11 7.99 -10.97 12.33
CA ASN A 11 7.93 -9.55 12.01
C ASN A 11 9.07 -8.82 12.74
N LEU A 12 9.96 -8.20 11.98
CA LEU A 12 10.96 -7.29 12.53
C LEU A 12 10.33 -5.91 12.70
N LEU A 13 10.22 -5.45 13.94
CA LEU A 13 9.62 -4.16 14.27
C LEU A 13 10.70 -3.10 14.46
N ILE A 14 10.66 -2.04 13.66
CA ILE A 14 11.57 -0.90 13.75
C ILE A 14 10.90 0.21 14.56
N ALA A 15 11.43 0.52 15.72
CA ALA A 15 10.82 1.48 16.66
C ALA A 15 10.84 2.93 16.13
N ASN A 16 11.89 3.32 15.40
CA ASN A 16 12.03 4.66 14.83
C ASN A 16 12.38 4.61 13.34
N PRO A 17 11.39 4.60 12.44
CA PRO A 17 11.64 4.54 11.00
C PRO A 17 12.19 5.85 10.41
N ARG A 18 12.28 6.93 11.20
CA ARG A 18 12.91 8.20 10.78
C ARG A 18 14.43 8.19 10.93
N ASP A 19 14.96 7.32 11.78
CA ASP A 19 16.41 7.05 11.88
C ASP A 19 16.80 6.03 10.79
N ILE A 20 17.03 6.54 9.59
CA ILE A 20 17.35 5.68 8.42
C ILE A 20 18.63 4.89 8.67
N GLY A 21 19.67 5.52 9.22
CA GLY A 21 20.93 4.83 9.49
C GLY A 21 20.79 3.72 10.53
N GLY A 22 20.06 3.98 11.61
CA GLY A 22 19.76 2.96 12.64
C GLY A 22 18.92 1.83 12.08
N MET A 23 17.92 2.13 11.25
CA MET A 23 17.10 1.14 10.58
C MET A 23 17.91 0.25 9.64
N LEU A 24 18.76 0.82 8.78
CA LEU A 24 19.64 0.04 7.88
C LEU A 24 20.61 -0.86 8.65
N LYS A 25 21.19 -0.37 9.75
CA LYS A 25 22.04 -1.18 10.64
C LYS A 25 21.28 -2.35 11.26
N GLU A 26 20.00 -2.16 11.59
CA GLU A 26 19.17 -3.24 12.11
C GLU A 26 18.82 -4.25 11.01
N LEU A 27 18.36 -3.77 9.84
CA LEU A 27 18.06 -4.62 8.70
C LEU A 27 19.26 -5.47 8.24
N ALA A 28 20.48 -4.93 8.32
CA ALA A 28 21.70 -5.64 7.96
C ALA A 28 21.99 -6.90 8.81
N LYS A 29 21.36 -7.03 9.98
CA LYS A 29 21.49 -8.20 10.87
C LYS A 29 20.54 -9.34 10.50
N HIS A 30 19.57 -9.10 9.63
CA HIS A 30 18.47 -10.02 9.35
C HIS A 30 18.31 -10.33 7.88
N LYS A 31 17.86 -11.55 7.57
CA LYS A 31 17.32 -11.91 6.26
C LYS A 31 15.82 -11.74 6.28
N PHE A 32 15.28 -10.92 5.41
CA PHE A 32 13.84 -10.65 5.33
C PHE A 32 13.34 -10.78 3.90
N HIS A 33 12.08 -11.17 3.75
CA HIS A 33 11.49 -11.51 2.46
C HIS A 33 10.46 -10.48 1.99
N SER A 34 9.96 -9.64 2.90
CA SER A 34 8.95 -8.62 2.59
C SER A 34 9.31 -7.31 3.27
N PHE A 35 9.17 -6.22 2.51
CA PHE A 35 9.42 -4.87 3.00
C PHE A 35 8.32 -3.91 2.56
N PRO A 36 7.32 -3.61 3.42
CA PRO A 36 6.33 -2.59 3.15
C PRO A 36 6.83 -1.20 3.58
N ALA A 37 6.66 -0.21 2.72
CA ALA A 37 7.03 1.16 3.03
C ALA A 37 6.24 2.19 2.23
N VAL A 38 6.34 3.46 2.62
CA VAL A 38 5.87 4.59 1.84
C VAL A 38 6.98 5.11 0.92
N ASN A 39 6.61 5.83 -0.15
CA ASN A 39 7.56 6.37 -1.13
C ASN A 39 8.72 7.15 -0.49
N THR A 40 8.43 8.00 0.49
CA THR A 40 9.46 8.81 1.17
C THR A 40 10.49 7.96 1.91
N LEU A 41 10.08 6.82 2.47
CA LEU A 41 10.99 5.90 3.15
C LEU A 41 11.87 5.16 2.14
N PHE A 42 11.29 4.62 1.05
CA PHE A 42 12.06 4.02 -0.03
C PHE A 42 13.13 4.98 -0.57
N ASN A 43 12.71 6.22 -0.86
CA ASN A 43 13.64 7.25 -1.37
C ASN A 43 14.74 7.60 -0.37
N ALA A 44 14.41 7.75 0.90
CA ALA A 44 15.40 8.06 1.94
C ALA A 44 16.41 6.92 2.11
N MET A 45 15.95 5.67 2.09
CA MET A 45 16.82 4.49 2.21
C MET A 45 17.75 4.33 1.01
N VAL A 46 17.20 4.36 -0.21
CA VAL A 46 17.98 4.10 -1.43
C VAL A 46 19.07 5.15 -1.66
N ASN A 47 18.92 6.35 -1.10
CA ASN A 47 19.90 7.43 -1.17
C ASN A 47 20.83 7.51 0.07
N HIS A 48 20.67 6.62 1.07
CA HIS A 48 21.51 6.62 2.26
C HIS A 48 22.85 5.92 1.99
N ALA A 49 23.93 6.45 2.56
CA ALA A 49 25.29 5.89 2.39
C ALA A 49 25.40 4.42 2.83
N ASP A 50 24.69 4.05 3.89
CA ASP A 50 24.71 2.70 4.46
C ASP A 50 23.76 1.72 3.75
N PHE A 51 23.08 2.11 2.66
CA PHE A 51 22.12 1.24 1.97
C PHE A 51 22.74 -0.08 1.52
N SER A 52 23.98 -0.03 1.04
CA SER A 52 24.72 -1.22 0.56
C SER A 52 25.18 -2.16 1.68
N SER A 53 25.04 -1.80 2.94
CA SER A 53 25.35 -2.68 4.08
C SER A 53 24.30 -3.77 4.30
N VAL A 54 23.10 -3.62 3.72
CA VAL A 54 21.99 -4.55 3.85
C VAL A 54 22.08 -5.62 2.75
N ASP A 55 21.94 -6.88 3.13
CA ASP A 55 21.80 -7.99 2.17
C ASP A 55 20.34 -8.08 1.68
N TRP A 56 20.08 -7.56 0.48
CA TRP A 56 18.77 -7.57 -0.16
C TRP A 56 18.45 -8.89 -0.90
N SER A 57 19.36 -9.84 -0.96
CA SER A 57 19.22 -11.06 -1.77
C SER A 57 18.01 -11.93 -1.40
N SER A 58 17.57 -11.86 -0.16
CA SER A 58 16.40 -12.58 0.33
C SER A 58 15.06 -11.86 0.11
N LEU A 59 15.09 -10.58 -0.30
CA LEU A 59 13.88 -9.78 -0.51
C LEU A 59 13.10 -10.32 -1.71
N LYS A 60 11.82 -10.64 -1.50
CA LYS A 60 10.92 -11.21 -2.52
C LYS A 60 9.81 -10.26 -2.92
N ILE A 61 9.41 -9.38 -2.01
CA ILE A 61 8.35 -8.42 -2.26
C ILE A 61 8.60 -7.11 -1.50
N SER A 62 8.53 -6.01 -2.22
CA SER A 62 8.47 -4.66 -1.67
C SER A 62 7.09 -4.08 -1.96
N VAL A 63 6.38 -3.63 -0.93
CA VAL A 63 5.02 -3.09 -1.09
C VAL A 63 5.04 -1.60 -0.81
N GLY A 64 4.68 -0.81 -1.83
CA GLY A 64 4.49 0.62 -1.73
C GLY A 64 3.03 0.98 -1.48
N GLY A 65 2.74 1.76 -0.45
CA GLY A 65 1.37 2.18 -0.14
C GLY A 65 1.33 3.40 0.76
N GLY A 66 0.12 3.90 1.03
CA GLY A 66 -0.11 5.10 1.85
C GLY A 66 0.15 6.42 1.14
N MET A 67 0.81 6.39 -0.01
CA MET A 67 0.95 7.48 -0.99
C MET A 67 1.49 6.91 -2.30
N ALA A 68 1.31 7.63 -3.40
CA ALA A 68 1.82 7.22 -4.70
C ALA A 68 3.35 7.03 -4.66
N VAL A 69 3.82 5.92 -5.21
CA VAL A 69 5.25 5.66 -5.40
C VAL A 69 5.71 6.41 -6.64
N GLN A 70 6.83 7.10 -6.54
CA GLN A 70 7.40 7.82 -7.67
C GLN A 70 8.23 6.87 -8.55
N SER A 71 8.07 6.99 -9.86
CA SER A 71 8.81 6.19 -10.86
C SER A 71 10.32 6.20 -10.65
N ALA A 72 10.90 7.37 -10.34
CA ALA A 72 12.34 7.49 -10.06
C ALA A 72 12.77 6.67 -8.84
N THR A 73 11.98 6.69 -7.76
CA THR A 73 12.23 5.90 -6.54
C THR A 73 12.10 4.40 -6.84
N ALA A 74 11.05 4.00 -7.55
CA ALA A 74 10.83 2.60 -7.92
C ALA A 74 11.96 2.04 -8.78
N LYS A 75 12.45 2.84 -9.75
CA LYS A 75 13.58 2.47 -10.61
C LYS A 75 14.86 2.27 -9.80
N GLN A 76 15.22 3.24 -8.95
CA GLN A 76 16.43 3.15 -8.12
C GLN A 76 16.37 1.98 -7.13
N TRP A 77 15.19 1.72 -6.55
CA TRP A 77 14.98 0.59 -5.66
C TRP A 77 15.19 -0.73 -6.37
N LEU A 78 14.57 -0.92 -7.55
CA LEU A 78 14.74 -2.11 -8.37
C LEU A 78 16.21 -2.33 -8.79
N GLU A 79 16.89 -1.27 -9.25
CA GLU A 79 18.29 -1.34 -9.66
C GLU A 79 19.21 -1.81 -8.52
N LYS A 80 18.95 -1.36 -7.29
CA LYS A 80 19.81 -1.65 -6.13
C LYS A 80 19.45 -2.94 -5.40
N THR A 81 18.19 -3.38 -5.42
CA THR A 81 17.71 -4.55 -4.66
C THR A 81 17.38 -5.75 -5.53
N GLY A 82 17.16 -5.54 -6.82
CA GLY A 82 16.61 -6.55 -7.72
C GLY A 82 15.13 -6.89 -7.49
N CYS A 83 14.46 -6.20 -6.56
CA CYS A 83 13.06 -6.44 -6.19
C CYS A 83 12.20 -5.22 -6.55
N PRO A 84 11.20 -5.33 -7.43
CA PRO A 84 10.33 -4.21 -7.76
C PRO A 84 9.45 -3.80 -6.57
N ILE A 85 9.02 -2.53 -6.57
CA ILE A 85 7.98 -2.07 -5.64
C ILE A 85 6.62 -2.37 -6.26
N VAL A 86 5.84 -3.21 -5.58
CA VAL A 86 4.45 -3.49 -5.91
C VAL A 86 3.59 -2.44 -5.23
N GLU A 87 2.81 -1.69 -6.00
CA GLU A 87 1.96 -0.65 -5.47
C GLU A 87 0.61 -1.21 -5.02
N GLY A 88 0.13 -0.71 -3.89
CA GLY A 88 -1.20 -0.98 -3.37
C GLY A 88 -1.87 0.30 -2.88
N TYR A 89 -3.20 0.32 -2.97
CA TYR A 89 -4.03 1.40 -2.48
C TYR A 89 -5.03 0.90 -1.44
N GLY A 90 -5.32 1.77 -0.49
CA GLY A 90 -6.32 1.55 0.53
C GLY A 90 -6.21 2.54 1.68
N LEU A 91 -7.15 2.42 2.60
CA LEU A 91 -7.35 3.31 3.73
C LEU A 91 -7.49 2.46 5.02
N SER A 92 -7.48 3.12 6.18
CA SER A 92 -7.82 2.45 7.45
C SER A 92 -9.20 1.82 7.40
N GLU A 93 -10.11 2.46 6.70
CA GLU A 93 -11.49 2.04 6.45
C GLU A 93 -11.61 0.78 5.57
N THR A 94 -10.53 0.38 4.90
CA THR A 94 -10.47 -0.83 4.04
C THR A 94 -9.51 -1.90 4.57
N SER A 95 -9.02 -1.82 5.79
CA SER A 95 -8.31 -2.83 6.60
C SER A 95 -7.03 -3.48 6.01
N PRO A 96 -6.06 -2.83 5.47
CA PRO A 96 -5.99 -1.51 4.85
C PRO A 96 -6.15 -1.54 3.33
N SER A 97 -6.12 -2.71 2.66
CA SER A 97 -5.93 -2.81 1.20
C SER A 97 -7.25 -2.97 0.46
N ALA A 98 -7.49 -2.06 -0.49
CA ALA A 98 -8.59 -2.16 -1.46
C ALA A 98 -8.09 -2.73 -2.79
N THR A 99 -6.89 -2.30 -3.24
CA THR A 99 -6.26 -2.80 -4.46
C THR A 99 -4.79 -3.11 -4.26
N CYS A 100 -4.23 -3.91 -5.16
CA CYS A 100 -2.79 -4.16 -5.24
C CYS A 100 -2.42 -4.56 -6.66
N ASN A 101 -1.25 -4.16 -7.12
CA ASN A 101 -0.67 -4.71 -8.34
C ASN A 101 -0.31 -6.20 -8.12
N PRO A 102 -0.27 -7.02 -9.18
CA PRO A 102 0.15 -8.41 -9.07
C PRO A 102 1.54 -8.51 -8.43
N VAL A 103 1.69 -9.43 -7.47
CA VAL A 103 2.94 -9.59 -6.69
C VAL A 103 4.12 -10.13 -7.52
N ASP A 104 3.84 -10.67 -8.69
CA ASP A 104 4.80 -11.13 -9.69
C ASP A 104 5.14 -10.06 -10.75
N SER A 105 4.66 -8.83 -10.56
CA SER A 105 5.02 -7.69 -11.40
C SER A 105 6.54 -7.50 -11.39
N THR A 106 7.11 -7.30 -12.58
CA THR A 106 8.56 -7.12 -12.75
C THR A 106 8.98 -5.66 -12.90
N ALA A 107 8.01 -4.76 -12.99
CA ALA A 107 8.24 -3.33 -13.21
C ALA A 107 7.18 -2.47 -12.49
N TYR A 108 7.54 -1.21 -12.28
CA TYR A 108 6.64 -0.18 -11.81
C TYR A 108 5.50 0.08 -12.79
N SER A 109 4.27 0.11 -12.32
CA SER A 109 3.06 0.29 -13.14
C SER A 109 2.53 1.72 -13.15
N GLY A 110 2.69 2.46 -12.06
CA GLY A 110 2.15 3.80 -11.88
C GLY A 110 0.65 3.84 -11.67
N ASN A 111 0.05 2.70 -11.31
CA ASN A 111 -1.38 2.60 -10.99
C ASN A 111 -1.59 1.88 -9.65
N ILE A 112 -2.80 1.97 -9.11
CA ILE A 112 -3.15 1.39 -7.80
C ILE A 112 -3.38 -0.13 -7.84
N GLY A 113 -3.37 -0.75 -9.01
CA GLY A 113 -3.52 -2.19 -9.16
C GLY A 113 -4.96 -2.67 -9.33
N LEU A 114 -5.13 -3.97 -9.16
CA LEU A 114 -6.41 -4.67 -9.29
C LEU A 114 -7.13 -4.74 -7.94
N PRO A 115 -8.46 -4.80 -7.91
CA PRO A 115 -9.21 -5.02 -6.68
C PRO A 115 -8.75 -6.28 -5.94
N MET A 116 -8.67 -6.20 -4.62
CA MET A 116 -8.42 -7.38 -3.78
C MET A 116 -9.55 -8.40 -3.94
N PRO A 117 -9.30 -9.69 -3.70
CA PRO A 117 -10.32 -10.73 -3.81
C PRO A 117 -11.59 -10.38 -3.02
N GLY A 118 -12.75 -10.44 -3.69
CA GLY A 118 -14.04 -10.09 -3.10
C GLY A 118 -14.29 -8.59 -2.95
N THR A 119 -13.43 -7.74 -3.53
CA THR A 119 -13.58 -6.29 -3.53
C THR A 119 -14.12 -5.81 -4.86
N GLU A 120 -15.09 -4.92 -4.80
CA GLU A 120 -15.65 -4.21 -5.94
C GLU A 120 -15.26 -2.73 -5.85
N LEU A 121 -14.94 -2.13 -6.99
CA LEU A 121 -14.67 -0.70 -7.12
C LEU A 121 -15.66 -0.08 -8.07
N ALA A 122 -16.08 1.14 -7.75
CA ALA A 122 -16.81 2.04 -8.66
C ALA A 122 -16.13 3.42 -8.65
N LEU A 123 -16.27 4.16 -9.72
CA LEU A 123 -15.93 5.58 -9.75
C LEU A 123 -17.23 6.36 -9.78
N LEU A 124 -17.43 7.23 -8.80
CA LEU A 124 -18.68 7.96 -8.61
C LEU A 124 -18.49 9.46 -8.87
N ASP A 125 -19.51 10.10 -9.43
CA ASP A 125 -19.63 11.55 -9.47
C ASP A 125 -20.11 12.13 -8.13
N ASP A 126 -20.28 13.44 -8.07
CA ASP A 126 -20.75 14.15 -6.86
C ASP A 126 -22.16 13.72 -6.44
N ASP A 127 -23.00 13.30 -7.40
CA ASP A 127 -24.36 12.81 -7.17
C ASP A 127 -24.42 11.32 -6.78
N GLY A 128 -23.28 10.63 -6.81
CA GLY A 128 -23.15 9.22 -6.45
C GLY A 128 -23.51 8.25 -7.58
N HIS A 129 -23.55 8.71 -8.83
CA HIS A 129 -23.72 7.86 -10.01
C HIS A 129 -22.35 7.40 -10.54
N GLU A 130 -22.31 6.20 -11.09
CA GLU A 130 -21.08 5.71 -11.73
C GLU A 130 -20.74 6.54 -12.98
N VAL A 131 -19.48 6.99 -13.05
CA VAL A 131 -18.97 7.71 -14.21
C VAL A 131 -18.59 6.74 -15.33
N PRO A 132 -18.68 7.17 -16.61
CA PRO A 132 -18.22 6.35 -17.73
C PRO A 132 -16.73 6.00 -17.64
N MET A 133 -16.35 4.85 -18.19
CA MET A 133 -14.95 4.42 -18.28
C MET A 133 -14.06 5.51 -18.88
N GLY A 134 -12.95 5.80 -18.22
CA GLY A 134 -11.98 6.82 -18.65
C GLY A 134 -12.30 8.24 -18.17
N GLN A 135 -13.36 8.43 -17.41
CA GLN A 135 -13.65 9.70 -16.73
C GLN A 135 -13.17 9.65 -15.29
N PRO A 136 -12.71 10.79 -14.73
CA PRO A 136 -12.37 10.87 -13.30
C PRO A 136 -13.64 10.76 -12.45
N GLY A 137 -13.50 10.15 -11.28
CA GLY A 137 -14.55 10.01 -10.28
C GLY A 137 -13.98 9.60 -8.94
N GLU A 138 -14.76 9.79 -7.88
CA GLU A 138 -14.39 9.37 -6.53
C GLU A 138 -14.36 7.85 -6.45
N ILE A 139 -13.26 7.29 -5.94
CA ILE A 139 -13.13 5.84 -5.74
C ILE A 139 -14.10 5.41 -4.64
N ALA A 140 -15.04 4.54 -4.98
CA ALA A 140 -15.97 3.91 -4.06
C ALA A 140 -15.67 2.40 -3.96
N ILE A 141 -15.69 1.85 -2.74
CA ILE A 141 -15.16 0.53 -2.43
C ILE A 141 -16.22 -0.29 -1.70
N ARG A 142 -16.47 -1.50 -2.17
CA ARG A 142 -17.31 -2.49 -1.49
C ARG A 142 -16.56 -3.82 -1.35
N GLY A 143 -16.53 -4.36 -0.15
CA GLY A 143 -15.83 -5.63 0.09
C GLY A 143 -15.82 -6.03 1.55
N PRO A 144 -15.41 -7.27 1.85
CA PRO A 144 -15.46 -7.81 3.22
C PRO A 144 -14.50 -7.10 4.19
N GLN A 145 -13.50 -6.38 3.67
CA GLN A 145 -12.53 -5.63 4.48
C GLN A 145 -12.96 -4.19 4.78
N VAL A 146 -14.04 -3.70 4.16
CA VAL A 146 -14.58 -2.36 4.43
C VAL A 146 -15.15 -2.32 5.85
N MET A 147 -14.85 -1.25 6.57
CA MET A 147 -15.33 -1.04 7.94
C MET A 147 -16.85 -1.07 8.04
N ALA A 148 -17.38 -1.47 9.19
CA ALA A 148 -18.80 -1.38 9.49
C ALA A 148 -19.28 0.08 9.71
N GLY A 149 -18.35 0.98 10.05
CA GLY A 149 -18.59 2.40 10.29
C GLY A 149 -17.61 2.99 11.29
N TYR A 150 -17.68 4.31 11.48
CA TYR A 150 -16.90 5.02 12.47
C TYR A 150 -17.47 4.82 13.88
N TRP A 151 -16.60 4.53 14.84
CA TRP A 151 -16.99 4.27 16.23
C TRP A 151 -17.76 5.44 16.84
N GLN A 152 -18.98 5.18 17.31
CA GLN A 152 -19.91 6.17 17.89
C GLN A 152 -20.18 7.41 16.99
N ARG A 153 -20.00 7.26 15.68
CA ARG A 153 -20.23 8.32 14.70
C ARG A 153 -21.13 7.86 13.55
N PRO A 154 -22.41 7.52 13.84
CA PRO A 154 -23.33 7.08 12.77
C PRO A 154 -23.60 8.20 11.75
N ASP A 155 -23.55 9.45 12.17
CA ASP A 155 -23.67 10.64 11.33
C ASP A 155 -22.57 10.74 10.28
N GLU A 156 -21.31 10.49 10.66
CA GLU A 156 -20.18 10.49 9.72
C GLU A 156 -20.17 9.22 8.85
N THR A 157 -20.57 8.10 9.42
CA THR A 157 -20.70 6.85 8.65
C THR A 157 -21.72 7.00 7.52
N ALA A 158 -22.86 7.62 7.79
CA ALA A 158 -23.90 7.85 6.80
C ALA A 158 -23.46 8.76 5.64
N LYS A 159 -22.47 9.63 5.84
CA LYS A 159 -21.94 10.51 4.78
C LYS A 159 -21.06 9.79 3.77
N VAL A 160 -20.41 8.70 4.20
CA VAL A 160 -19.41 7.97 3.39
C VAL A 160 -19.91 6.63 2.89
N MET A 161 -21.07 6.14 3.36
CA MET A 161 -21.65 4.89 2.90
C MET A 161 -22.82 5.14 1.97
N THR A 162 -22.73 4.59 0.76
CA THR A 162 -23.82 4.66 -0.21
C THR A 162 -24.94 3.66 0.13
N ALA A 163 -26.15 3.88 -0.40
CA ALA A 163 -27.30 2.99 -0.16
C ALA A 163 -27.09 1.55 -0.65
N ASN A 164 -26.23 1.36 -1.67
CA ASN A 164 -25.84 0.06 -2.22
C ASN A 164 -24.56 -0.52 -1.60
N GLY A 165 -24.10 0.04 -0.48
CA GLY A 165 -23.03 -0.53 0.35
C GLY A 165 -21.60 -0.20 -0.09
N PHE A 166 -21.39 0.78 -0.95
CA PHE A 166 -20.05 1.29 -1.23
C PHE A 166 -19.62 2.31 -0.18
N PHE A 167 -18.37 2.22 0.22
CA PHE A 167 -17.67 3.25 0.99
C PHE A 167 -17.04 4.26 0.03
N ARG A 168 -17.33 5.54 0.19
CA ARG A 168 -16.74 6.66 -0.55
C ARG A 168 -15.42 7.05 0.08
N SER A 169 -14.33 6.97 -0.69
CA SER A 169 -12.99 7.15 -0.15
C SER A 169 -12.57 8.61 0.04
N GLY A 170 -13.16 9.52 -0.70
CA GLY A 170 -12.71 10.91 -0.82
C GLY A 170 -11.54 11.09 -1.81
N ASP A 171 -11.03 10.03 -2.42
CA ASP A 171 -9.92 10.07 -3.39
C ASP A 171 -10.46 10.01 -4.83
N ILE A 172 -9.85 10.79 -5.76
CA ILE A 172 -10.21 10.88 -7.19
C ILE A 172 -9.07 10.35 -8.05
#